data_7081133ec872b58e415d14d7b249bfe6
#
_entry.id   7081133ec872b58e415d14d7b249bfe6
#
_cell.length_a   1.000
_cell.length_b   1.000
_cell.length_c   1.000
_cell.angle_alpha   90.00
_cell.angle_beta   90.00
_cell.angle_gamma   90.00
#
_symmetry.space_group_name_H-M   'P 1'
#
loop_
_entity.id
_entity.type
_entity.pdbx_description
1 polymer ?
#
loop_
_entity_poly.entity_id
_entity_poly.type
_entity_poly.pdbx_seq_one_letter_code
_entity_poly.pdbx_strand_id
1 'polypeptide(L)'
;MTKYFNNSKLIFTFLIFLIILLTQGYACKYLKLNFCNYGFFINVWEENGLIESMQSLLLVTAIFFLYKARSIYKHVKIIDYFIIIKILALIYFLGEEISWGQHFFNWESPEFFENKNNQKETNLHNISNLFDQLPRTLVLIWCGLIAFCVVFSKRFINLNKKLSVILCPNKKLIYISSIILFFVLPDLIVDKFGFHPGHVDQFGKEITAAIFYDIVSFNFVRLSELHELLFTFYFANYAYFLNQKSI
;
A
#
# COMPACT_ATOMS: atom_id res chain seq x y z
N MET A 1 -28.10 -11.31 -13.38
CA MET A 1 -26.85 -11.72 -14.05
C MET A 1 -25.75 -10.71 -13.72
N THR A 2 -25.10 -10.84 -12.58
CA THR A 2 -23.90 -10.06 -12.26
C THR A 2 -22.74 -10.66 -13.04
N LYS A 3 -22.31 -9.97 -14.12
CA LYS A 3 -21.07 -10.28 -14.83
C LYS A 3 -19.97 -10.33 -13.77
N TYR A 4 -19.46 -11.52 -13.48
CA TYR A 4 -18.22 -11.67 -12.70
C TYR A 4 -17.16 -10.82 -13.37
N PHE A 5 -16.84 -9.71 -12.76
CA PHE A 5 -15.65 -8.95 -13.13
C PHE A 5 -14.50 -9.96 -13.07
N ASN A 6 -13.89 -10.25 -14.21
CA ASN A 6 -12.86 -11.28 -14.28
C ASN A 6 -11.63 -10.74 -13.54
N ASN A 7 -11.52 -11.08 -12.24
CA ASN A 7 -10.53 -10.51 -11.33
C ASN A 7 -9.08 -10.75 -11.79
N SER A 8 -8.84 -11.79 -12.62
CA SER A 8 -7.55 -11.95 -13.26
C SER A 8 -7.28 -10.84 -14.28
N LYS A 9 -8.30 -10.34 -14.97
CA LYS A 9 -8.15 -9.19 -15.86
C LYS A 9 -7.81 -7.91 -15.07
N LEU A 10 -8.46 -7.69 -13.92
CA LEU A 10 -8.18 -6.53 -13.08
C LEU A 10 -6.74 -6.53 -12.56
N ILE A 11 -6.27 -7.66 -12.03
CA ILE A 11 -4.88 -7.82 -11.58
C ILE A 11 -3.92 -7.62 -12.75
N PHE A 12 -4.21 -8.19 -13.91
CA PHE A 12 -3.39 -8.02 -15.11
C PHE A 12 -3.34 -6.57 -15.58
N THR A 13 -4.49 -5.88 -15.61
CA THR A 13 -4.55 -4.45 -15.97
C THR A 13 -3.75 -3.61 -14.98
N PHE A 14 -3.84 -3.91 -13.67
CA PHE A 14 -3.06 -3.22 -12.66
C PHE A 14 -1.54 -3.47 -12.84
N LEU A 15 -1.14 -4.68 -13.18
CA LEU A 15 0.28 -4.99 -13.48
C LEU A 15 0.79 -4.21 -14.69
N ILE A 16 0.02 -4.13 -15.77
CA ILE A 16 0.39 -3.31 -16.94
C ILE A 16 0.53 -1.85 -16.51
N PHE A 17 -0.43 -1.32 -15.78
CA PHE A 17 -0.38 0.04 -15.26
C PHE A 17 0.86 0.28 -14.40
N LEU A 18 1.17 -0.64 -13.48
CA LEU A 18 2.36 -0.59 -12.64
C LEU A 18 3.65 -0.58 -13.46
N ILE A 19 3.75 -1.42 -14.50
CA ILE A 19 4.89 -1.44 -15.41
C ILE A 19 5.05 -0.08 -16.12
N ILE A 20 3.94 0.51 -16.58
CA ILE A 20 3.96 1.83 -17.22
C ILE A 20 4.49 2.89 -16.26
N LEU A 21 4.02 2.91 -15.02
CA LEU A 21 4.46 3.86 -13.99
C LEU A 21 5.94 3.70 -13.65
N LEU A 22 6.40 2.46 -13.46
CA LEU A 22 7.82 2.17 -13.21
C LEU A 22 8.70 2.56 -14.40
N THR A 23 8.25 2.29 -15.62
CA THR A 23 8.97 2.69 -16.84
C THR A 23 9.04 4.21 -16.96
N GLN A 24 7.96 4.92 -16.61
CA GLN A 24 7.95 6.39 -16.58
C GLN A 24 8.94 6.93 -15.54
N GLY A 25 8.91 6.41 -14.29
CA GLY A 25 9.86 6.82 -13.25
C GLY A 25 11.31 6.60 -13.68
N TYR A 26 11.63 5.42 -14.23
CA TYR A 26 12.97 5.13 -14.76
C TYR A 26 13.38 6.10 -15.88
N ALA A 27 12.50 6.32 -16.86
CA ALA A 27 12.76 7.19 -17.99
C ALA A 27 12.99 8.64 -17.54
N CYS A 28 12.23 9.11 -16.55
CA CYS A 28 12.39 10.46 -16.01
C CYS A 28 13.69 10.61 -15.23
N LYS A 29 14.04 9.65 -14.38
CA LYS A 29 15.25 9.73 -13.54
C LYS A 29 16.55 9.59 -14.36
N TYR A 30 16.61 8.59 -15.24
CA TYR A 30 17.87 8.23 -15.90
C TYR A 30 18.01 8.75 -17.34
N LEU A 31 16.91 8.77 -18.11
CA LEU A 31 16.94 9.22 -19.50
C LEU A 31 16.69 10.72 -19.63
N LYS A 32 16.22 11.39 -18.56
CA LYS A 32 15.93 12.84 -18.51
C LYS A 32 15.12 13.32 -19.71
N LEU A 33 14.12 12.55 -20.09
CA LEU A 33 13.31 12.85 -21.28
C LEU A 33 12.51 14.14 -21.06
N ASN A 34 12.39 14.96 -22.12
CA ASN A 34 11.74 16.27 -22.02
C ASN A 34 10.32 16.24 -21.49
N PHE A 35 9.54 15.17 -21.78
CA PHE A 35 8.17 15.06 -21.30
C PHE A 35 8.08 14.98 -19.75
N CYS A 36 9.15 14.57 -19.08
CA CYS A 36 9.21 14.50 -17.62
C CYS A 36 9.17 15.88 -16.94
N ASN A 37 9.47 16.93 -17.69
CA ASN A 37 9.48 18.32 -17.21
C ASN A 37 8.14 19.03 -17.42
N TYR A 38 7.12 18.34 -17.94
CA TYR A 38 5.85 18.96 -18.29
C TYR A 38 4.68 18.40 -17.46
N GLY A 39 3.94 19.30 -16.83
CA GLY A 39 2.60 19.13 -16.26
C GLY A 39 2.39 17.84 -15.46
N PHE A 40 1.52 16.99 -15.92
CA PHE A 40 1.09 15.77 -15.26
C PHE A 40 2.23 14.79 -14.91
N PHE A 41 3.31 14.74 -15.68
CA PHE A 41 4.40 13.79 -15.47
C PHE A 41 5.40 14.20 -14.37
N ILE A 42 5.45 15.47 -14.00
CA ILE A 42 6.32 15.96 -12.92
C ILE A 42 5.86 15.38 -11.58
N ASN A 43 4.56 15.34 -11.36
CA ASN A 43 3.97 15.08 -10.04
C ASN A 43 3.42 13.66 -9.88
N VAL A 44 3.78 12.69 -10.76
CA VAL A 44 3.21 11.34 -10.66
C VAL A 44 3.52 10.68 -9.33
N TRP A 45 4.77 10.82 -8.85
CA TRP A 45 5.30 10.20 -7.63
C TRP A 45 5.48 11.18 -6.46
N GLU A 46 5.13 12.45 -6.66
CA GLU A 46 5.22 13.47 -5.63
C GLU A 46 3.96 13.47 -4.73
N GLU A 47 4.07 14.16 -3.61
CA GLU A 47 2.94 14.43 -2.74
C GLU A 47 1.85 15.21 -3.48
N ASN A 48 0.60 14.87 -3.21
CA ASN A 48 -0.58 15.34 -3.95
C ASN A 48 -0.58 14.95 -5.44
N GLY A 49 0.22 13.94 -5.81
CA GLY A 49 0.36 13.46 -7.17
C GLY A 49 -0.72 12.46 -7.59
N LEU A 50 -0.48 11.87 -8.78
CA LEU A 50 -1.40 10.88 -9.34
C LEU A 50 -1.49 9.65 -8.44
N ILE A 51 -0.35 9.16 -7.92
CA ILE A 51 -0.29 7.92 -7.12
C ILE A 51 -1.10 8.08 -5.85
N GLU A 52 -0.90 9.16 -5.10
CA GLU A 52 -1.63 9.45 -3.87
C GLU A 52 -3.14 9.62 -4.12
N SER A 53 -3.51 10.29 -5.21
CA SER A 53 -4.92 10.39 -5.63
C SER A 53 -5.53 9.01 -5.89
N MET A 54 -4.77 8.10 -6.49
CA MET A 54 -5.22 6.71 -6.73
C MET A 54 -5.31 5.91 -5.44
N GLN A 55 -4.37 6.06 -4.51
CA GLN A 55 -4.40 5.44 -3.18
C GLN A 55 -5.69 5.85 -2.45
N SER A 56 -5.98 7.15 -2.41
CA SER A 56 -7.21 7.69 -1.82
C SER A 56 -8.47 7.10 -2.44
N LEU A 57 -8.54 7.00 -3.78
CA LEU A 57 -9.66 6.38 -4.49
C LEU A 57 -9.82 4.88 -4.16
N LEU A 58 -8.70 4.15 -4.06
CA LEU A 58 -8.70 2.74 -3.69
C LEU A 58 -9.15 2.54 -2.24
N LEU A 59 -8.75 3.41 -1.31
CA LEU A 59 -9.20 3.39 0.08
C LEU A 59 -10.71 3.65 0.19
N VAL A 60 -11.23 4.67 -0.48
CA VAL A 60 -12.68 4.94 -0.55
C VAL A 60 -13.43 3.72 -1.11
N THR A 61 -12.91 3.11 -2.17
CA THR A 61 -13.48 1.91 -2.77
C THR A 61 -13.48 0.73 -1.79
N ALA A 62 -12.39 0.53 -1.05
CA ALA A 62 -12.29 -0.51 -0.04
C ALA A 62 -13.29 -0.30 1.11
N ILE A 63 -13.40 0.92 1.62
CA ILE A 63 -14.38 1.29 2.67
C ILE A 63 -15.81 1.01 2.19
N PHE A 64 -16.14 1.40 0.97
CA PHE A 64 -17.46 1.15 0.38
C PHE A 64 -17.80 -0.35 0.29
N PHE A 65 -16.87 -1.19 -0.18
CA PHE A 65 -17.11 -2.63 -0.25
C PHE A 65 -17.15 -3.28 1.13
N LEU A 66 -16.35 -2.82 2.10
CA LEU A 66 -16.43 -3.30 3.49
C LEU A 66 -17.78 -2.94 4.12
N TYR A 67 -18.26 -1.72 3.89
CA TYR A 67 -19.59 -1.31 4.37
C TYR A 67 -20.69 -2.20 3.79
N LYS A 68 -20.64 -2.52 2.49
CA LYS A 68 -21.56 -3.48 1.87
C LYS A 68 -21.40 -4.89 2.43
N ALA A 69 -20.16 -5.37 2.60
CA ALA A 69 -19.89 -6.68 3.19
C ALA A 69 -20.47 -6.80 4.61
N ARG A 70 -20.42 -5.72 5.39
CA ARG A 70 -21.01 -5.68 6.74
C ARG A 70 -22.49 -6.07 6.74
N SER A 71 -23.29 -5.65 5.76
CA SER A 71 -24.70 -6.02 5.66
C SER A 71 -24.91 -7.54 5.51
N ILE A 72 -23.96 -8.23 4.89
CA ILE A 72 -23.95 -9.69 4.69
C ILE A 72 -23.59 -10.40 5.99
N TYR A 73 -22.61 -9.87 6.74
CA TYR A 73 -22.00 -10.54 7.89
C TYR A 73 -22.46 -10.06 9.26
N LYS A 74 -23.34 -9.07 9.37
CA LYS A 74 -23.79 -8.46 10.64
C LYS A 74 -24.35 -9.47 11.67
N HIS A 75 -24.84 -10.62 11.20
CA HIS A 75 -25.33 -11.70 12.06
C HIS A 75 -24.21 -12.58 12.63
N VAL A 76 -22.97 -12.45 12.12
CA VAL A 76 -21.78 -13.14 12.63
C VAL A 76 -20.89 -12.15 13.36
N LYS A 77 -21.18 -11.91 14.65
CA LYS A 77 -20.57 -10.84 15.46
C LYS A 77 -19.06 -10.68 15.28
N ILE A 78 -18.30 -11.78 15.30
CA ILE A 78 -16.85 -11.70 15.16
C ILE A 78 -16.43 -11.11 13.81
N ILE A 79 -17.10 -11.46 12.74
CA ILE A 79 -16.79 -10.92 11.39
C ILE A 79 -17.24 -9.46 11.32
N ASP A 80 -18.39 -9.11 11.86
CA ASP A 80 -18.90 -7.74 11.89
C ASP A 80 -17.91 -6.79 12.62
N TYR A 81 -17.43 -7.19 13.80
CA TYR A 81 -16.41 -6.42 14.53
C TYR A 81 -15.11 -6.24 13.72
N PHE A 82 -14.62 -7.30 13.08
CA PHE A 82 -13.44 -7.19 12.22
C PHE A 82 -13.64 -6.25 11.03
N ILE A 83 -14.84 -6.27 10.42
CA ILE A 83 -15.16 -5.35 9.33
C ILE A 83 -15.19 -3.92 9.83
N ILE A 84 -15.80 -3.65 10.99
CA ILE A 84 -15.83 -2.31 11.61
C ILE A 84 -14.42 -1.82 11.89
N ILE A 85 -13.58 -2.63 12.53
CA ILE A 85 -12.19 -2.27 12.83
C ILE A 85 -11.43 -1.93 11.53
N LYS A 86 -11.62 -2.72 10.46
CA LYS A 86 -10.99 -2.42 9.17
C LYS A 86 -11.50 -1.14 8.52
N ILE A 87 -12.81 -0.88 8.60
CA ILE A 87 -13.36 0.38 8.09
C ILE A 87 -12.73 1.56 8.84
N LEU A 88 -12.64 1.50 10.18
CA LEU A 88 -12.03 2.56 10.96
C LEU A 88 -10.53 2.74 10.64
N ALA A 89 -9.79 1.64 10.47
CA ALA A 89 -8.39 1.68 10.07
C ALA A 89 -8.22 2.31 8.67
N LEU A 90 -9.07 1.95 7.69
CA LEU A 90 -8.98 2.53 6.35
C LEU A 90 -9.43 4.00 6.30
N ILE A 91 -10.38 4.42 7.16
CA ILE A 91 -10.73 5.83 7.33
C ILE A 91 -9.53 6.60 7.89
N TYR A 92 -8.85 6.03 8.90
CA TYR A 92 -7.63 6.62 9.44
C TYR A 92 -6.55 6.77 8.35
N PHE A 93 -6.24 5.69 7.60
CA PHE A 93 -5.28 5.76 6.50
C PHE A 93 -5.68 6.81 5.45
N LEU A 94 -6.94 6.83 5.03
CA LEU A 94 -7.43 7.86 4.11
C LEU A 94 -7.24 9.28 4.67
N GLY A 95 -7.51 9.48 5.96
CA GLY A 95 -7.29 10.75 6.63
C GLY A 95 -5.82 11.18 6.60
N GLU A 96 -4.92 10.26 6.90
CA GLU A 96 -3.46 10.50 6.86
C GLU A 96 -2.97 10.83 5.44
N GLU A 97 -3.44 10.13 4.41
CA GLU A 97 -3.08 10.36 3.01
C GLU A 97 -3.53 11.75 2.51
N ILE A 98 -4.72 12.19 2.88
CA ILE A 98 -5.25 13.50 2.47
C ILE A 98 -4.98 14.60 3.49
N SER A 99 -4.07 14.38 4.43
CA SER A 99 -3.79 15.28 5.56
C SER A 99 -5.06 15.80 6.22
N TRP A 100 -6.02 14.87 6.46
CA TRP A 100 -7.36 15.10 7.02
C TRP A 100 -8.17 16.15 6.26
N GLY A 101 -7.87 16.35 4.97
CA GLY A 101 -8.56 17.28 4.11
C GLY A 101 -7.89 18.66 4.02
N GLN A 102 -6.74 18.86 4.63
CA GLN A 102 -6.00 20.11 4.57
C GLN A 102 -5.77 20.57 3.13
N HIS A 103 -5.38 19.66 2.24
CA HIS A 103 -5.13 19.95 0.84
C HIS A 103 -6.39 20.40 0.06
N PHE A 104 -7.59 19.97 0.51
CA PHE A 104 -8.85 20.34 -0.14
C PHE A 104 -9.42 21.67 0.37
N PHE A 105 -9.26 21.93 1.67
CA PHE A 105 -9.87 23.06 2.35
C PHE A 105 -8.90 24.19 2.65
N ASN A 106 -7.60 23.98 2.42
CA ASN A 106 -6.51 24.94 2.60
C ASN A 106 -6.49 25.59 4.00
N TRP A 107 -6.75 24.81 5.06
CA TRP A 107 -6.59 25.32 6.42
C TRP A 107 -5.12 25.32 6.85
N GLU A 108 -4.77 26.20 7.75
CA GLU A 108 -3.44 26.24 8.36
C GLU A 108 -3.28 25.09 9.35
N SER A 109 -2.12 24.48 9.35
CA SER A 109 -1.83 23.41 10.33
C SER A 109 -1.86 23.96 11.74
N PRO A 110 -2.45 23.22 12.71
CA PRO A 110 -2.32 23.59 14.12
C PRO A 110 -0.85 23.67 14.54
N GLU A 111 -0.51 24.58 15.44
CA GLU A 111 0.86 24.85 15.90
C GLU A 111 1.65 23.57 16.27
N PHE A 112 0.98 22.60 16.86
CA PHE A 112 1.60 21.30 17.18
C PHE A 112 2.16 20.61 15.94
N PHE A 113 1.39 20.53 14.86
CA PHE A 113 1.82 19.88 13.62
C PHE A 113 2.84 20.76 12.86
N GLU A 114 2.67 22.06 12.88
CA GLU A 114 3.61 22.99 12.26
C GLU A 114 5.03 22.87 12.85
N ASN A 115 5.13 22.61 14.16
CA ASN A 115 6.40 22.46 14.88
C ASN A 115 6.97 21.05 14.87
N LYS A 116 6.16 20.01 14.68
CA LYS A 116 6.55 18.59 14.82
C LYS A 116 6.54 17.81 13.52
N ASN A 117 5.74 18.20 12.55
CA ASN A 117 5.62 17.55 11.28
C ASN A 117 6.61 18.16 10.27
N ASN A 118 7.46 17.37 9.66
CA ASN A 118 8.48 17.82 8.73
C ASN A 118 7.90 18.51 7.49
N GLN A 119 6.66 18.17 7.12
CA GLN A 119 5.94 18.70 5.97
C GLN A 119 4.94 19.80 6.36
N LYS A 120 4.83 20.10 7.67
CA LYS A 120 3.84 21.05 8.22
C LYS A 120 2.40 20.70 7.88
N GLU A 121 2.11 19.41 7.75
CA GLU A 121 0.80 18.87 7.43
C GLU A 121 0.10 18.30 8.66
N THR A 122 -1.23 18.29 8.63
CA THR A 122 -2.07 17.76 9.70
C THR A 122 -2.19 16.24 9.61
N ASN A 123 -1.05 15.53 9.62
CA ASN A 123 -0.98 14.07 9.64
C ASN A 123 0.02 13.59 10.69
N LEU A 124 -0.16 12.37 11.19
CA LEU A 124 0.66 11.79 12.26
C LEU A 124 1.86 11.01 11.72
N HIS A 125 1.77 10.44 10.51
CA HIS A 125 2.83 9.58 9.98
C HIS A 125 4.14 10.36 9.73
N ASN A 126 4.06 11.66 9.46
CA ASN A 126 5.23 12.52 9.27
C ASN A 126 5.81 13.10 10.57
N ILE A 127 5.21 12.79 11.74
CA ILE A 127 5.71 13.28 13.05
C ILE A 127 6.83 12.38 13.59
N SER A 128 6.72 11.07 13.41
CA SER A 128 7.72 10.14 13.92
C SER A 128 7.76 8.83 13.14
N ASN A 129 8.96 8.22 13.08
CA ASN A 129 9.17 6.90 12.48
C ASN A 129 8.25 5.81 13.05
N LEU A 130 7.80 5.94 14.30
CA LEU A 130 6.91 4.97 14.91
C LEU A 130 5.52 4.99 14.24
N PHE A 131 4.98 6.19 13.99
CA PHE A 131 3.67 6.35 13.36
C PHE A 131 3.70 6.03 11.86
N ASP A 132 4.86 6.08 11.23
CA ASP A 132 5.07 5.68 9.85
C ASP A 132 5.33 4.16 9.73
N GLN A 133 6.36 3.65 10.41
CA GLN A 133 6.86 2.28 10.21
C GLN A 133 5.96 1.20 10.82
N LEU A 134 5.33 1.46 11.98
CA LEU A 134 4.49 0.46 12.63
C LEU A 134 3.25 0.10 11.81
N PRO A 135 2.44 1.06 11.31
CA PRO A 135 1.31 0.74 10.43
C PRO A 135 1.74 0.00 9.16
N ARG A 136 2.79 0.44 8.50
CA ARG A 136 3.32 -0.22 7.28
C ARG A 136 3.74 -1.66 7.55
N THR A 137 4.43 -1.91 8.66
CA THR A 137 4.83 -3.28 9.05
C THR A 137 3.63 -4.18 9.32
N LEU A 138 2.62 -3.69 10.05
CA LEU A 138 1.38 -4.44 10.32
C LEU A 138 0.62 -4.75 9.02
N VAL A 139 0.54 -3.78 8.13
CA VAL A 139 -0.08 -3.95 6.81
C VAL A 139 0.69 -4.97 5.97
N LEU A 140 2.02 -4.91 5.94
CA LEU A 140 2.85 -5.88 5.23
C LEU A 140 2.67 -7.31 5.76
N ILE A 141 2.65 -7.49 7.08
CA ILE A 141 2.36 -8.79 7.70
C ILE A 141 0.98 -9.29 7.25
N TRP A 142 -0.02 -8.42 7.27
CA TRP A 142 -1.36 -8.77 6.84
C TRP A 142 -1.44 -9.11 5.35
N CYS A 143 -1.03 -8.19 4.49
CA CYS A 143 -1.18 -8.31 3.03
C CYS A 143 -0.22 -9.33 2.43
N GLY A 144 0.99 -9.41 2.95
CA GLY A 144 2.02 -10.32 2.47
C GLY A 144 1.95 -11.69 3.14
N LEU A 145 2.34 -11.77 4.41
CA LEU A 145 2.59 -13.06 5.05
C LEU A 145 1.32 -13.84 5.40
N ILE A 146 0.29 -13.17 5.96
CA ILE A 146 -0.94 -13.87 6.40
C ILE A 146 -1.66 -14.50 5.19
N ALA A 147 -1.70 -13.82 4.04
CA ALA A 147 -2.32 -14.37 2.84
C ALA A 147 -1.66 -15.68 2.40
N PHE A 148 -0.32 -15.76 2.44
CA PHE A 148 0.42 -17.01 2.17
C PHE A 148 0.13 -18.07 3.21
N CYS A 149 0.19 -17.74 4.51
CA CYS A 149 -0.12 -18.68 5.59
C CYS A 149 -1.51 -19.30 5.43
N VAL A 150 -2.51 -18.50 5.10
CA VAL A 150 -3.88 -18.99 4.91
C VAL A 150 -4.01 -19.88 3.67
N VAL A 151 -3.34 -19.54 2.56
CA VAL A 151 -3.46 -20.31 1.32
C VAL A 151 -2.71 -21.63 1.38
N PHE A 152 -1.51 -21.67 1.96
CA PHE A 152 -0.65 -22.85 1.95
C PHE A 152 -0.80 -23.75 3.18
N SER A 153 -1.30 -23.24 4.31
CA SER A 153 -1.48 -24.05 5.51
C SER A 153 -2.86 -24.70 5.53
N LYS A 154 -2.90 -26.01 5.21
CA LYS A 154 -4.10 -26.84 5.39
C LYS A 154 -4.60 -26.82 6.85
N ARG A 155 -3.69 -26.69 7.81
CA ARG A 155 -3.99 -26.61 9.23
C ARG A 155 -4.73 -25.31 9.58
N PHE A 156 -4.38 -24.20 8.97
CA PHE A 156 -5.04 -22.92 9.15
C PHE A 156 -6.46 -22.89 8.57
N ILE A 157 -6.65 -23.53 7.42
CA ILE A 157 -7.96 -23.61 6.73
C ILE A 157 -8.95 -24.46 7.55
N ASN A 158 -8.47 -25.52 8.20
CA ASN A 158 -9.32 -26.42 9.00
C ASN A 158 -9.68 -25.87 10.39
N LEU A 159 -8.90 -24.93 10.95
CA LEU A 159 -9.09 -24.44 12.30
C LEU A 159 -10.34 -23.57 12.48
N ASN A 160 -10.72 -22.78 11.48
CA ASN A 160 -11.95 -21.99 11.56
C ASN A 160 -12.30 -21.34 10.21
N LYS A 161 -13.38 -21.80 9.56
CA LYS A 161 -13.87 -21.20 8.31
C LYS A 161 -14.11 -19.68 8.43
N LYS A 162 -14.60 -19.21 9.58
CA LYS A 162 -14.86 -17.78 9.81
C LYS A 162 -13.55 -16.99 9.80
N LEU A 163 -12.51 -17.49 10.45
CA LEU A 163 -11.20 -16.85 10.49
C LEU A 163 -10.55 -16.80 9.09
N SER A 164 -10.66 -17.86 8.31
CA SER A 164 -10.12 -17.87 6.94
C SER A 164 -10.80 -16.84 6.03
N VAL A 165 -12.10 -16.60 6.20
CA VAL A 165 -12.85 -15.56 5.48
C VAL A 165 -12.36 -14.16 5.87
N ILE A 166 -12.08 -13.94 7.18
CA ILE A 166 -11.58 -12.65 7.68
C ILE A 166 -10.15 -12.39 7.19
N LEU A 167 -9.29 -13.42 7.22
CA LEU A 167 -7.87 -13.24 6.92
C LEU A 167 -7.59 -13.20 5.40
N CYS A 168 -8.20 -14.09 4.65
CA CYS A 168 -8.02 -14.20 3.20
C CYS A 168 -9.32 -14.66 2.52
N PRO A 169 -10.25 -13.75 2.19
CA PRO A 169 -11.54 -14.11 1.61
C PRO A 169 -11.42 -14.81 0.26
N ASN A 170 -10.34 -14.63 -0.47
CA ASN A 170 -10.13 -15.28 -1.76
C ASN A 170 -8.66 -15.63 -1.98
N LYS A 171 -8.40 -16.85 -2.45
CA LYS A 171 -7.04 -17.33 -2.75
C LYS A 171 -6.31 -16.48 -3.81
N LYS A 172 -7.03 -15.77 -4.67
CA LYS A 172 -6.44 -14.88 -5.69
C LYS A 172 -5.68 -13.69 -5.08
N LEU A 173 -5.93 -13.34 -3.82
CA LEU A 173 -5.16 -12.33 -3.10
C LEU A 173 -3.67 -12.68 -3.00
N ILE A 174 -3.31 -13.96 -3.09
CA ILE A 174 -1.91 -14.38 -3.07
C ILE A 174 -1.10 -13.77 -4.22
N TYR A 175 -1.69 -13.55 -5.38
CA TYR A 175 -1.00 -12.90 -6.50
C TYR A 175 -0.61 -11.47 -6.16
N ILE A 176 -1.54 -10.72 -5.52
CA ILE A 176 -1.26 -9.35 -5.08
C ILE A 176 -0.24 -9.38 -3.94
N SER A 177 -0.37 -10.32 -2.99
CA SER A 177 0.61 -10.52 -1.91
C SER A 177 2.01 -10.82 -2.46
N SER A 178 2.12 -11.64 -3.52
CA SER A 178 3.41 -11.92 -4.16
C SER A 178 4.04 -10.67 -4.76
N ILE A 179 3.24 -9.79 -5.38
CA ILE A 179 3.70 -8.52 -5.93
C ILE A 179 4.17 -7.61 -4.79
N ILE A 180 3.39 -7.50 -3.72
CA ILE A 180 3.77 -6.72 -2.53
C ILE A 180 5.12 -7.20 -1.98
N LEU A 181 5.28 -8.51 -1.74
CA LEU A 181 6.52 -9.05 -1.22
C LEU A 181 7.70 -8.81 -2.17
N PHE A 182 7.46 -8.91 -3.48
CA PHE A 182 8.51 -8.65 -4.48
C PHE A 182 9.06 -7.23 -4.42
N PHE A 183 8.20 -6.23 -4.21
CA PHE A 183 8.62 -4.83 -4.15
C PHE A 183 9.06 -4.36 -2.76
N VAL A 184 8.45 -4.88 -1.69
CA VAL A 184 8.68 -4.40 -0.32
C VAL A 184 9.85 -5.13 0.36
N LEU A 185 10.02 -6.45 0.14
CA LEU A 185 11.07 -7.21 0.81
C LEU A 185 12.49 -6.76 0.49
N PRO A 186 12.84 -6.43 -0.77
CA PRO A 186 14.20 -5.96 -1.07
C PRO A 186 14.54 -4.68 -0.31
N ASP A 187 13.64 -3.72 -0.25
CA ASP A 187 13.81 -2.47 0.47
C ASP A 187 14.03 -2.71 1.99
N LEU A 188 13.17 -3.52 2.60
CA LEU A 188 13.33 -3.90 4.01
C LEU A 188 14.64 -4.63 4.31
N ILE A 189 15.11 -5.49 3.39
CA ILE A 189 16.39 -6.20 3.55
C ILE A 189 17.54 -5.21 3.48
N VAL A 190 17.50 -4.30 2.51
CA VAL A 190 18.52 -3.28 2.33
C VAL A 190 18.60 -2.36 3.54
N ASP A 191 17.47 -1.88 4.03
CA ASP A 191 17.39 -1.06 5.24
C ASP A 191 17.97 -1.77 6.47
N LYS A 192 17.57 -3.02 6.67
CA LYS A 192 18.00 -3.79 7.85
C LYS A 192 19.48 -4.15 7.85
N PHE A 193 20.05 -4.39 6.69
CA PHE A 193 21.48 -4.76 6.55
C PHE A 193 22.39 -3.57 6.24
N GLY A 194 21.84 -2.34 6.18
CA GLY A 194 22.64 -1.12 5.99
C GLY A 194 23.28 -0.97 4.62
N PHE A 195 22.68 -1.59 3.58
CA PHE A 195 23.19 -1.51 2.20
C PHE A 195 22.82 -0.19 1.51
N HIS A 196 22.69 0.90 2.26
CA HIS A 196 22.36 2.21 1.68
C HIS A 196 23.53 2.80 0.88
N PRO A 197 23.27 3.42 -0.30
CA PRO A 197 24.27 4.19 -1.03
C PRO A 197 24.78 5.31 -0.12
N GLY A 198 26.08 5.37 0.09
CA GLY A 198 26.74 6.32 1.00
C GLY A 198 27.01 5.78 2.40
N HIS A 199 26.56 4.59 2.76
CA HIS A 199 27.12 3.89 3.92
C HIS A 199 28.51 3.37 3.55
N VAL A 200 29.50 3.94 4.18
CA VAL A 200 30.87 3.40 4.17
C VAL A 200 30.88 2.25 5.18
N ASP A 201 31.29 1.05 4.75
CA ASP A 201 31.46 -0.04 5.69
C ASP A 201 32.47 0.34 6.78
N GLN A 202 32.52 -0.45 7.85
CA GLN A 202 33.48 -0.23 8.94
C GLN A 202 34.98 -0.26 8.50
N PHE A 203 35.23 -0.60 7.23
CA PHE A 203 36.55 -0.63 6.60
C PHE A 203 36.79 0.52 5.61
N GLY A 204 35.86 1.49 5.50
CA GLY A 204 36.01 2.64 4.61
C GLY A 204 35.79 2.35 3.12
N LYS A 205 35.30 1.17 2.74
CA LYS A 205 34.96 0.86 1.34
C LYS A 205 33.58 1.34 1.02
N GLU A 206 33.48 2.21 0.01
CA GLU A 206 32.20 2.43 -0.68
C GLU A 206 31.72 1.08 -1.21
N ILE A 207 30.61 0.59 -0.66
CA ILE A 207 30.02 -0.63 -1.13
C ILE A 207 29.57 -0.34 -2.56
N THR A 208 30.13 -1.06 -3.53
CA THR A 208 29.72 -1.04 -4.96
C THR A 208 28.28 -1.49 -5.18
N ALA A 209 27.53 -1.55 -4.09
CA ALA A 209 26.10 -1.85 -4.04
C ALA A 209 25.21 -0.72 -4.56
N ALA A 210 25.72 0.48 -4.84
CA ALA A 210 24.89 1.61 -5.27
C ALA A 210 24.09 1.30 -6.54
N ILE A 211 24.72 0.68 -7.54
CA ILE A 211 24.04 0.29 -8.79
C ILE A 211 23.06 -0.87 -8.52
N PHE A 212 23.47 -1.84 -7.72
CA PHE A 212 22.62 -2.97 -7.36
C PHE A 212 21.45 -2.51 -6.48
N TYR A 213 21.70 -1.59 -5.55
CA TYR A 213 20.69 -0.93 -4.73
C TYR A 213 19.66 -0.20 -5.60
N ASP A 214 20.10 0.64 -6.51
CA ASP A 214 19.20 1.40 -7.40
C ASP A 214 18.34 0.51 -8.29
N ILE A 215 18.85 -0.64 -8.72
CA ILE A 215 18.09 -1.59 -9.54
C ILE A 215 17.13 -2.42 -8.68
N VAL A 216 17.60 -2.94 -7.56
CA VAL A 216 16.82 -3.87 -6.71
C VAL A 216 15.80 -3.12 -5.85
N SER A 217 16.13 -1.93 -5.38
CA SER A 217 15.25 -1.12 -4.55
C SER A 217 14.30 -0.21 -5.34
N PHE A 218 14.35 -0.23 -6.67
CA PHE A 218 13.50 0.65 -7.50
C PHE A 218 13.63 2.14 -7.15
N ASN A 219 14.81 2.58 -6.70
CA ASN A 219 15.06 3.94 -6.23
C ASN A 219 14.89 5.04 -7.30
N PHE A 220 14.35 4.69 -8.47
CA PHE A 220 13.92 5.62 -9.52
C PHE A 220 12.47 6.08 -9.36
N VAL A 221 11.75 5.57 -8.37
CA VAL A 221 10.42 6.02 -7.95
C VAL A 221 10.42 6.26 -6.44
N ARG A 222 9.43 6.98 -5.92
CA ARG A 222 9.24 7.14 -4.49
C ARG A 222 8.69 5.83 -3.91
N LEU A 223 9.55 5.07 -3.24
CA LEU A 223 9.21 3.71 -2.75
C LEU A 223 8.06 3.70 -1.76
N SER A 224 7.97 4.70 -0.88
CA SER A 224 6.85 4.84 0.04
C SER A 224 5.52 4.81 -0.72
N GLU A 225 5.41 5.63 -1.74
CA GLU A 225 4.21 5.73 -2.57
C GLU A 225 3.89 4.42 -3.32
N LEU A 226 4.94 3.74 -3.81
CA LEU A 226 4.78 2.44 -4.45
C LEU A 226 4.22 1.40 -3.47
N HIS A 227 4.76 1.34 -2.25
CA HIS A 227 4.29 0.40 -1.22
C HIS A 227 2.83 0.67 -0.84
N GLU A 228 2.49 1.93 -0.60
CA GLU A 228 1.13 2.34 -0.24
C GLU A 228 0.13 2.07 -1.36
N LEU A 229 0.50 2.32 -2.62
CA LEU A 229 -0.33 1.95 -3.78
C LEU A 229 -0.61 0.44 -3.81
N LEU A 230 0.39 -0.39 -3.56
CA LEU A 230 0.23 -1.84 -3.53
C LEU A 230 -0.67 -2.29 -2.37
N PHE A 231 -0.52 -1.69 -1.19
CA PHE A 231 -1.34 -1.98 -0.02
C PHE A 231 -2.80 -1.57 -0.24
N THR A 232 -3.04 -0.36 -0.76
CA THR A 232 -4.40 0.14 -1.03
C THR A 232 -5.08 -0.68 -2.12
N PHE A 233 -4.34 -1.12 -3.14
CA PHE A 233 -4.85 -2.06 -4.14
C PHE A 233 -5.23 -3.42 -3.54
N TYR A 234 -4.41 -3.94 -2.60
CA TYR A 234 -4.76 -5.16 -1.85
C TYR A 234 -6.04 -4.96 -1.06
N PHE A 235 -6.18 -3.86 -0.31
CA PHE A 235 -7.37 -3.59 0.50
C PHE A 235 -8.64 -3.49 -0.34
N ALA A 236 -8.59 -2.82 -1.49
CA ALA A 236 -9.74 -2.72 -2.39
C ALA A 236 -10.18 -4.11 -2.90
N ASN A 237 -9.22 -4.94 -3.32
CA ASN A 237 -9.52 -6.31 -3.75
C ASN A 237 -9.99 -7.20 -2.60
N TYR A 238 -9.38 -7.09 -1.43
CA TYR A 238 -9.81 -7.81 -0.22
C TYR A 238 -11.26 -7.50 0.12
N ALA A 239 -11.61 -6.21 0.18
CA ALA A 239 -12.95 -5.75 0.48
C ALA A 239 -13.98 -6.19 -0.57
N TYR A 240 -13.61 -6.10 -1.84
CA TYR A 240 -14.43 -6.61 -2.95
C TYR A 240 -14.70 -8.11 -2.82
N PHE A 241 -13.68 -8.93 -2.57
CA PHE A 241 -13.85 -10.37 -2.40
C PHE A 241 -14.68 -10.74 -1.17
N LEU A 242 -14.51 -10.00 -0.08
CA LEU A 242 -15.31 -10.20 1.11
C LEU A 242 -16.79 -9.92 0.83
N ASN A 243 -17.10 -8.87 0.07
CA ASN A 243 -18.46 -8.53 -0.33
C ASN A 243 -19.08 -9.56 -1.30
N GLN A 244 -18.28 -10.36 -2.01
CA GLN A 244 -18.79 -11.38 -2.94
C GLN A 244 -19.11 -12.73 -2.27
N LYS A 245 -18.65 -12.96 -1.05
CA LYS A 245 -18.89 -14.20 -0.32
C LYS A 245 -20.15 -14.10 0.53
N SER A 246 -21.14 -14.92 0.23
CA SER A 246 -22.14 -15.36 1.23
C SER A 246 -21.57 -16.58 1.98
N ILE A 247 -21.66 -16.62 3.29
CA ILE A 247 -21.39 -17.80 4.12
C ILE A 247 -22.58 -18.76 4.09
#